data_3c8465fdbe50b1be96cd098e45921655
#
_entry.id   3c8465fdbe50b1be96cd098e45921655
#
_cell.length_a   1.000
_cell.length_b   1.000
_cell.length_c   1.000
_cell.angle_alpha   90.00
_cell.angle_beta   90.00
_cell.angle_gamma   90.00
#
_symmetry.space_group_name_H-M   'P 1'
#
loop_
_entity.id
_entity.type
_entity.pdbx_description
1 polymer ?
#
loop_
_entity_poly.entity_id
_entity_poly.type
_entity_poly.pdbx_seq_one_letter_code
_entity_poly.pdbx_strand_id
1 'polypeptide(L)'
;ATLLTDRSLLPIGEPGTAKSWLSENLTAAISGDSGKVIQGTAGTSEEHIRYSWNYAMLLANGPSHEALLKSPIYRAMETGTVARFEEISRCASEVQDALISILSEKNIAIPELSEELPAQRGFSIIATANTCDRGVNEMSSALKRRFNIIVLPAPATLETEVSIVTKRVAEISNNYKLKAALPSNEAIEKIVTIFRELRKGATLDEKQKLKSPSGVISTAEAISLITNSMALAGSF
;
A
#
# COMPACT_ATOMS: atom_id res chain seq x y z
N ALA A 1 -8.11 17.29 5.10
CA ALA A 1 -8.07 18.02 3.83
C ALA A 1 -8.49 17.13 2.66
N THR A 2 -7.85 15.98 2.44
CA THR A 2 -8.11 15.10 1.27
C THR A 2 -9.58 14.70 1.11
N LEU A 3 -10.29 14.41 2.20
CA LEU A 3 -11.72 14.07 2.17
C LEU A 3 -12.65 15.26 1.83
N LEU A 4 -12.13 16.47 1.90
CA LEU A 4 -12.85 17.71 1.64
C LEU A 4 -12.47 18.36 0.30
N THR A 5 -11.58 17.70 -0.46
CA THR A 5 -11.09 18.17 -1.75
C THR A 5 -11.29 17.10 -2.82
N ASP A 6 -11.21 17.49 -4.09
CA ASP A 6 -11.31 16.55 -5.22
C ASP A 6 -10.07 15.66 -5.40
N ARG A 7 -9.02 15.90 -4.61
CA ARG A 7 -7.77 15.16 -4.73
C ARG A 7 -7.77 13.92 -3.85
N SER A 8 -7.27 12.85 -4.42
CA SER A 8 -6.98 11.60 -3.72
C SER A 8 -5.71 11.69 -2.86
N LEU A 9 -5.40 10.69 -2.04
CA LEU A 9 -4.25 10.69 -1.14
C LEU A 9 -3.16 9.77 -1.67
N LEU A 10 -1.90 10.22 -1.63
CA LEU A 10 -0.74 9.44 -2.03
C LEU A 10 0.36 9.47 -0.95
N PRO A 11 0.37 8.52 -0.01
CA PRO A 11 1.52 8.23 0.83
C PRO A 11 2.69 7.71 -0.01
N ILE A 12 3.83 8.39 0.05
CA ILE A 12 5.08 7.96 -0.58
C ILE A 12 6.16 7.78 0.49
N GLY A 13 7.13 6.92 0.23
CA GLY A 13 8.23 6.68 1.16
C GLY A 13 9.01 5.42 0.80
N GLU A 14 10.06 5.16 1.56
CA GLU A 14 10.85 3.95 1.41
C GLU A 14 10.04 2.68 1.73
N PRO A 15 10.44 1.52 1.23
CA PRO A 15 9.85 0.26 1.66
C PRO A 15 9.88 0.11 3.20
N GLY A 16 8.80 -0.44 3.78
CA GLY A 16 8.70 -0.66 5.22
C GLY A 16 8.36 0.56 6.09
N THR A 17 8.01 1.71 5.49
CA THR A 17 7.52 2.91 6.22
C THR A 17 6.03 2.89 6.55
N ALA A 18 5.41 1.71 6.59
CA ALA A 18 4.01 1.49 6.95
C ALA A 18 2.96 2.19 6.06
N LYS A 19 3.27 2.47 4.77
CA LYS A 19 2.33 3.08 3.82
C LYS A 19 1.04 2.27 3.67
N SER A 20 1.16 0.97 3.43
CA SER A 20 0.01 0.08 3.25
C SER A 20 -0.82 -0.07 4.53
N TRP A 21 -0.16 -0.12 5.69
CA TRP A 21 -0.85 -0.11 6.98
C TRP A 21 -1.65 1.17 7.19
N LEU A 22 -1.05 2.32 6.84
CA LEU A 22 -1.73 3.62 6.93
C LEU A 22 -2.92 3.69 5.96
N SER A 23 -2.74 3.27 4.70
CA SER A 23 -3.81 3.28 3.69
C SER A 23 -4.97 2.37 4.10
N GLU A 24 -4.68 1.19 4.64
CA GLU A 24 -5.68 0.24 5.12
C GLU A 24 -6.51 0.80 6.27
N ASN A 25 -5.85 1.28 7.32
CA ASN A 25 -6.54 1.78 8.49
C ASN A 25 -7.32 3.07 8.20
N LEU A 26 -6.78 3.97 7.38
CA LEU A 26 -7.51 5.18 6.96
C LEU A 26 -8.73 4.81 6.14
N THR A 27 -8.62 3.88 5.19
CA THR A 27 -9.76 3.45 4.36
C THR A 27 -10.83 2.79 5.22
N ALA A 28 -10.45 1.91 6.14
CA ALA A 28 -11.38 1.28 7.07
C ALA A 28 -12.09 2.31 7.96
N ALA A 29 -11.35 3.29 8.49
CA ALA A 29 -11.91 4.35 9.34
C ALA A 29 -12.90 5.27 8.57
N ILE A 30 -12.65 5.51 7.28
CA ILE A 30 -13.48 6.41 6.46
C ILE A 30 -14.69 5.68 5.89
N SER A 31 -14.50 4.47 5.38
CA SER A 31 -15.49 3.74 4.58
C SER A 31 -16.11 2.54 5.30
N GLY A 32 -15.64 2.21 6.51
CA GLY A 32 -16.06 1.01 7.24
C GLY A 32 -15.46 -0.30 6.71
N ASP A 33 -14.79 -0.25 5.55
CA ASP A 33 -14.20 -1.41 4.86
C ASP A 33 -12.95 -0.96 4.10
N SER A 34 -11.90 -1.79 4.12
CA SER A 34 -10.65 -1.56 3.39
C SER A 34 -10.40 -2.59 2.28
N GLY A 35 -11.36 -3.46 2.00
CA GLY A 35 -11.22 -4.58 1.07
C GLY A 35 -11.27 -4.21 -0.41
N LYS A 36 -11.68 -2.98 -0.78
CA LYS A 36 -11.63 -2.50 -2.17
C LYS A 36 -10.20 -2.09 -2.53
N VAL A 37 -9.34 -3.08 -2.78
CA VAL A 37 -7.91 -2.88 -3.01
C VAL A 37 -7.46 -3.43 -4.35
N ILE A 38 -6.58 -2.68 -5.03
CA ILE A 38 -5.81 -3.11 -6.20
C ILE A 38 -4.33 -3.11 -5.79
N GLN A 39 -3.66 -4.23 -6.03
CA GLN A 39 -2.21 -4.33 -5.89
C GLN A 39 -1.55 -4.02 -7.23
N GLY A 40 -0.80 -2.93 -7.32
CA GLY A 40 -0.06 -2.55 -8.51
C GLY A 40 1.11 -3.49 -8.77
N THR A 41 1.19 -3.97 -9.99
CA THR A 41 2.27 -4.82 -10.51
C THR A 41 2.55 -4.45 -11.96
N ALA A 42 3.64 -4.94 -12.53
CA ALA A 42 3.91 -4.79 -13.97
C ALA A 42 2.85 -5.44 -14.87
N GLY A 43 2.11 -6.42 -14.36
CA GLY A 43 1.02 -7.09 -15.07
C GLY A 43 -0.37 -6.50 -14.82
N THR A 44 -0.48 -5.42 -14.05
CA THR A 44 -1.75 -4.73 -13.86
C THR A 44 -2.17 -4.06 -15.16
N SER A 45 -3.40 -4.30 -15.60
CA SER A 45 -3.98 -3.73 -16.82
C SER A 45 -5.09 -2.73 -16.49
N GLU A 46 -5.58 -2.01 -17.51
CA GLU A 46 -6.70 -1.09 -17.38
C GLU A 46 -7.99 -1.79 -16.92
N GLU A 47 -8.20 -3.04 -17.31
CA GLU A 47 -9.34 -3.85 -16.88
C GLU A 47 -9.37 -4.07 -15.34
N HIS A 48 -8.22 -4.15 -14.70
CA HIS A 48 -8.15 -4.25 -13.25
C HIS A 48 -8.58 -2.95 -12.55
N ILE A 49 -8.55 -1.83 -13.26
CA ILE A 49 -8.91 -0.51 -12.73
C ILE A 49 -10.37 -0.18 -12.99
N ARG A 50 -10.83 -0.39 -14.23
CA ARG A 50 -12.19 -0.07 -14.66
C ARG A 50 -13.15 -1.22 -14.38
N TYR A 51 -13.20 -2.16 -15.28
CA TYR A 51 -14.00 -3.38 -15.25
C TYR A 51 -13.44 -4.38 -16.25
N SER A 52 -13.88 -5.61 -16.15
CA SER A 52 -13.63 -6.65 -17.15
C SER A 52 -14.92 -7.40 -17.46
N TRP A 53 -14.84 -8.36 -18.36
CA TRP A 53 -16.00 -9.15 -18.75
C TRP A 53 -15.83 -10.62 -18.37
N ASN A 54 -16.93 -11.22 -17.91
CA ASN A 54 -17.04 -12.67 -17.94
C ASN A 54 -17.25 -13.12 -19.38
N TYR A 55 -16.18 -13.51 -20.05
CA TYR A 55 -16.20 -13.83 -21.48
C TYR A 55 -17.17 -14.96 -21.84
N ALA A 56 -17.40 -15.94 -20.95
CA ALA A 56 -18.36 -17.00 -21.19
C ALA A 56 -19.80 -16.45 -21.27
N MET A 57 -20.15 -15.54 -20.35
CA MET A 57 -21.45 -14.89 -20.37
C MET A 57 -21.59 -13.90 -21.51
N LEU A 58 -20.52 -13.14 -21.82
CA LEU A 58 -20.49 -12.19 -22.92
C LEU A 58 -20.74 -12.89 -24.28
N LEU A 59 -20.12 -14.04 -24.50
CA LEU A 59 -20.32 -14.82 -25.74
C LEU A 59 -21.70 -15.46 -25.83
N ALA A 60 -22.27 -15.87 -24.68
CA ALA A 60 -23.57 -16.52 -24.66
C ALA A 60 -24.73 -15.53 -24.77
N ASN A 61 -24.66 -14.39 -24.11
CA ASN A 61 -25.80 -13.49 -23.91
C ASN A 61 -25.55 -12.06 -24.41
N GLY A 62 -24.36 -11.75 -24.90
CA GLY A 62 -23.95 -10.38 -25.22
C GLY A 62 -23.58 -9.55 -24.01
N PRO A 63 -23.26 -8.25 -24.21
CA PRO A 63 -22.94 -7.33 -23.11
C PRO A 63 -24.14 -7.16 -22.19
N SER A 64 -23.89 -7.35 -20.88
CA SER A 64 -24.92 -7.17 -19.84
C SER A 64 -24.28 -6.86 -18.50
N HIS A 65 -25.03 -6.27 -17.57
CA HIS A 65 -24.54 -6.03 -16.21
C HIS A 65 -24.16 -7.32 -15.46
N GLU A 66 -24.76 -8.44 -15.81
CA GLU A 66 -24.45 -9.75 -15.23
C GLU A 66 -23.09 -10.28 -15.71
N ALA A 67 -22.72 -9.96 -16.96
CA ALA A 67 -21.43 -10.31 -17.53
C ALA A 67 -20.30 -9.34 -17.11
N LEU A 68 -20.64 -8.18 -16.53
CA LEU A 68 -19.68 -7.15 -16.13
C LEU A 68 -19.01 -7.51 -14.80
N LEU A 69 -17.68 -7.63 -14.80
CA LEU A 69 -16.87 -7.88 -13.61
C LEU A 69 -16.33 -6.54 -13.09
N LYS A 70 -16.94 -6.04 -12.02
CA LYS A 70 -16.64 -4.73 -11.41
C LYS A 70 -15.30 -4.75 -10.68
N SER A 71 -14.39 -3.86 -11.03
CA SER A 71 -13.14 -3.64 -10.29
C SER A 71 -13.37 -3.09 -8.87
N PRO A 72 -12.36 -3.10 -7.98
CA PRO A 72 -12.44 -2.42 -6.69
C PRO A 72 -12.72 -0.91 -6.82
N ILE A 73 -12.14 -0.23 -7.82
CA ILE A 73 -12.40 1.20 -8.09
C ILE A 73 -13.84 1.41 -8.57
N TYR A 74 -14.31 0.58 -9.50
CA TYR A 74 -15.70 0.62 -9.95
C TYR A 74 -16.68 0.54 -8.78
N ARG A 75 -16.49 -0.46 -7.89
CA ARG A 75 -17.33 -0.64 -6.69
C ARG A 75 -17.24 0.55 -5.74
N ALA A 76 -16.06 1.15 -5.60
CA ALA A 76 -15.90 2.34 -4.75
C ALA A 76 -16.61 3.56 -5.34
N MET A 77 -16.58 3.74 -6.66
CA MET A 77 -17.33 4.81 -7.35
C MET A 77 -18.83 4.61 -7.21
N GLU A 78 -19.31 3.40 -7.39
CA GLU A 78 -20.73 3.03 -7.28
C GLU A 78 -21.29 3.25 -5.87
N THR A 79 -20.47 3.07 -4.82
CA THR A 79 -20.90 3.17 -3.43
C THR A 79 -20.45 4.45 -2.72
N GLY A 80 -19.72 5.34 -3.37
CA GLY A 80 -19.21 6.57 -2.76
C GLY A 80 -18.22 6.31 -1.63
N THR A 81 -17.36 5.30 -1.75
CA THR A 81 -16.39 4.90 -0.73
C THR A 81 -14.95 5.08 -1.22
N VAL A 82 -13.98 4.77 -0.36
CA VAL A 82 -12.56 4.87 -0.70
C VAL A 82 -12.07 3.54 -1.27
N ALA A 83 -11.39 3.57 -2.43
CA ALA A 83 -10.60 2.48 -2.95
C ALA A 83 -9.13 2.63 -2.55
N ARG A 84 -8.42 1.52 -2.40
CA ARG A 84 -6.97 1.48 -2.18
C ARG A 84 -6.26 1.06 -3.45
N PHE A 85 -5.15 1.71 -3.76
CA PHE A 85 -4.27 1.32 -4.85
C PHE A 85 -2.83 1.21 -4.32
N GLU A 86 -2.40 0.01 -4.01
CA GLU A 86 -1.07 -0.23 -3.46
C GLU A 86 -0.02 -0.31 -4.58
N GLU A 87 1.15 0.30 -4.34
CA GLU A 87 2.31 0.26 -5.23
C GLU A 87 2.02 0.74 -6.68
N ILE A 88 1.30 1.85 -6.83
CA ILE A 88 0.90 2.40 -8.12
C ILE A 88 2.08 2.65 -9.08
N SER A 89 3.26 2.96 -8.55
CA SER A 89 4.50 3.17 -9.30
C SER A 89 5.03 1.93 -10.02
N ARG A 90 4.53 0.73 -9.68
CA ARG A 90 4.89 -0.51 -10.39
C ARG A 90 4.07 -0.75 -11.66
N CYS A 91 2.99 -0.01 -11.84
CA CYS A 91 2.13 -0.16 -13.00
C CYS A 91 2.73 0.53 -14.24
N ALA A 92 2.41 -0.01 -15.40
CA ALA A 92 2.74 0.61 -16.67
C ALA A 92 2.08 2.00 -16.83
N SER A 93 2.60 2.83 -17.73
CA SER A 93 2.10 4.20 -17.97
C SER A 93 0.63 4.24 -18.37
N GLU A 94 0.19 3.27 -19.18
CA GLU A 94 -1.20 3.16 -19.65
C GLU A 94 -2.19 3.03 -18.48
N VAL A 95 -1.81 2.27 -17.47
CA VAL A 95 -2.60 2.10 -16.24
C VAL A 95 -2.67 3.41 -15.45
N GLN A 96 -1.55 4.14 -15.39
CA GLN A 96 -1.50 5.44 -14.73
C GLN A 96 -2.37 6.47 -15.47
N ASP A 97 -2.39 6.45 -16.81
CA ASP A 97 -3.21 7.34 -17.63
C ASP A 97 -4.72 7.04 -17.48
N ALA A 98 -5.10 5.76 -17.39
CA ALA A 98 -6.48 5.38 -17.08
C ALA A 98 -6.94 5.92 -15.71
N LEU A 99 -6.05 5.91 -14.71
CA LEU A 99 -6.34 6.51 -13.40
C LEU A 99 -6.48 8.04 -13.46
N ILE A 100 -5.69 8.72 -14.31
CA ILE A 100 -5.81 10.17 -14.50
C ILE A 100 -7.22 10.53 -14.97
N SER A 101 -7.75 9.79 -15.96
CA SER A 101 -9.10 10.00 -16.48
C SER A 101 -10.14 9.81 -15.37
N ILE A 102 -10.12 8.68 -14.66
CA ILE A 102 -11.07 8.40 -13.56
C ILE A 102 -11.01 9.47 -12.46
N LEU A 103 -9.81 9.89 -12.06
CA LEU A 103 -9.63 10.88 -10.99
C LEU A 103 -10.07 12.29 -11.42
N SER A 104 -9.94 12.62 -12.71
CA SER A 104 -10.28 13.95 -13.25
C SER A 104 -11.77 14.07 -13.55
N GLU A 105 -12.32 13.08 -14.24
CA GLU A 105 -13.69 13.13 -14.76
C GLU A 105 -14.71 12.53 -13.78
N LYS A 106 -14.22 11.77 -12.79
CA LYS A 106 -15.07 11.05 -11.81
C LYS A 106 -16.12 10.18 -12.51
N ASN A 107 -15.73 9.59 -13.62
CA ASN A 107 -16.62 8.80 -14.48
C ASN A 107 -15.89 7.61 -15.09
N ILE A 108 -16.59 6.50 -15.31
CA ILE A 108 -16.14 5.35 -16.10
C ILE A 108 -17.16 5.12 -17.20
N ALA A 109 -16.75 5.28 -18.47
CA ALA A 109 -17.56 4.92 -19.62
C ALA A 109 -17.58 3.39 -19.78
N ILE A 110 -18.76 2.85 -20.13
CA ILE A 110 -19.01 1.43 -20.44
C ILE A 110 -19.63 1.38 -21.86
N PRO A 111 -18.81 1.55 -22.89
CA PRO A 111 -19.30 1.70 -24.26
C PRO A 111 -20.17 0.53 -24.72
N GLU A 112 -19.85 -0.69 -24.27
CA GLU A 112 -20.57 -1.91 -24.64
C GLU A 112 -22.02 -1.92 -24.15
N LEU A 113 -22.31 -1.18 -23.09
CA LEU A 113 -23.67 -1.00 -22.56
C LEU A 113 -24.27 0.36 -22.95
N SER A 114 -23.51 1.22 -23.66
CA SER A 114 -23.88 2.62 -23.92
C SER A 114 -24.20 3.39 -22.63
N GLU A 115 -23.46 3.12 -21.57
CA GLU A 115 -23.66 3.67 -20.23
C GLU A 115 -22.39 4.33 -19.68
N GLU A 116 -22.56 5.09 -18.63
CA GLU A 116 -21.49 5.68 -17.85
C GLU A 116 -21.76 5.49 -16.36
N LEU A 117 -20.69 5.26 -15.59
CA LEU A 117 -20.75 5.22 -14.13
C LEU A 117 -20.16 6.50 -13.54
N PRO A 118 -20.97 7.49 -13.15
CA PRO A 118 -20.49 8.64 -12.38
C PRO A 118 -20.17 8.21 -10.96
N ALA A 119 -19.08 8.75 -10.41
CA ALA A 119 -18.71 8.48 -9.03
C ALA A 119 -19.72 9.10 -8.05
N GLN A 120 -20.19 8.28 -7.12
CA GLN A 120 -21.00 8.76 -6.00
C GLN A 120 -20.19 9.65 -5.06
N ARG A 121 -20.88 10.58 -4.38
CA ARG A 121 -20.26 11.48 -3.40
C ARG A 121 -19.55 10.67 -2.32
N GLY A 122 -18.29 11.01 -2.04
CA GLY A 122 -17.44 10.30 -1.07
C GLY A 122 -16.40 9.40 -1.73
N PHE A 123 -16.51 9.14 -3.04
CA PHE A 123 -15.48 8.41 -3.77
C PHE A 123 -14.12 9.12 -3.70
N SER A 124 -13.11 8.36 -3.34
CA SER A 124 -11.71 8.78 -3.38
C SER A 124 -10.79 7.56 -3.53
N ILE A 125 -9.52 7.81 -3.82
CA ILE A 125 -8.49 6.78 -3.86
C ILE A 125 -7.39 7.12 -2.85
N ILE A 126 -6.96 6.12 -2.07
CA ILE A 126 -5.72 6.17 -1.32
C ILE A 126 -4.74 5.28 -2.05
N ALA A 127 -3.75 5.88 -2.71
CA ALA A 127 -2.71 5.14 -3.41
C ALA A 127 -1.41 5.17 -2.60
N THR A 128 -0.56 4.13 -2.76
CA THR A 128 0.79 4.11 -2.19
C THR A 128 1.84 3.99 -3.29
N ALA A 129 3.01 4.58 -3.07
CA ALA A 129 4.16 4.44 -3.97
C ALA A 129 5.47 4.37 -3.19
N ASN A 130 6.42 3.61 -3.73
CA ASN A 130 7.79 3.58 -3.23
C ASN A 130 8.63 4.65 -3.93
N THR A 131 9.54 5.29 -3.19
CA THR A 131 10.41 6.36 -3.73
C THR A 131 11.69 5.83 -4.37
N CYS A 132 12.13 4.60 -4.03
CA CYS A 132 13.47 4.13 -4.31
C CYS A 132 13.55 2.72 -4.95
N ASP A 133 12.45 2.13 -5.40
CA ASP A 133 12.50 0.78 -6.00
C ASP A 133 13.10 0.81 -7.42
N ARG A 134 14.06 -0.08 -7.68
CA ARG A 134 14.53 -0.37 -9.04
C ARG A 134 13.41 -1.04 -9.84
N GLY A 135 13.09 -0.49 -11.02
CA GLY A 135 11.99 -1.00 -11.86
C GLY A 135 10.65 -0.34 -11.60
N VAL A 136 10.63 0.77 -10.89
CA VAL A 136 9.46 1.63 -10.71
C VAL A 136 9.34 2.56 -11.91
N ASN A 137 8.18 2.58 -12.53
CA ASN A 137 7.85 3.58 -13.53
C ASN A 137 7.69 4.94 -12.82
N GLU A 138 8.35 5.95 -13.35
CA GLU A 138 8.20 7.30 -12.80
C GLU A 138 6.74 7.74 -12.95
N MET A 139 6.10 8.10 -11.84
CA MET A 139 4.74 8.63 -11.90
C MET A 139 4.75 9.96 -12.66
N SER A 140 3.88 10.07 -13.65
CA SER A 140 3.73 11.29 -14.42
C SER A 140 3.35 12.48 -13.54
N SER A 141 3.79 13.68 -13.90
CA SER A 141 3.39 14.90 -13.20
C SER A 141 1.88 15.13 -13.25
N ALA A 142 1.23 14.66 -14.31
CA ALA A 142 -0.22 14.71 -14.47
C ALA A 142 -0.92 13.87 -13.41
N LEU A 143 -0.45 12.64 -13.16
CA LEU A 143 -1.00 11.78 -12.11
C LEU A 143 -0.73 12.35 -10.71
N LYS A 144 0.50 12.80 -10.44
CA LYS A 144 0.88 13.40 -9.15
C LYS A 144 -0.02 14.58 -8.77
N ARG A 145 -0.45 15.40 -9.73
CA ARG A 145 -1.36 16.55 -9.50
C ARG A 145 -2.76 16.16 -9.03
N ARG A 146 -3.20 14.90 -9.21
CA ARG A 146 -4.50 14.38 -8.75
C ARG A 146 -4.47 13.92 -7.30
N PHE A 147 -3.29 13.91 -6.69
CA PHE A 147 -3.10 13.48 -5.32
C PHE A 147 -2.62 14.60 -4.39
N ASN A 148 -3.03 14.53 -3.15
CA ASN A 148 -2.35 15.15 -2.03
C ASN A 148 -1.25 14.20 -1.57
N ILE A 149 0.00 14.60 -1.80
CA ILE A 149 1.16 13.75 -1.54
C ILE A 149 1.61 13.96 -0.09
N ILE A 150 1.81 12.87 0.64
CA ILE A 150 2.46 12.86 1.95
C ILE A 150 3.69 11.96 1.91
N VAL A 151 4.79 12.48 2.44
CA VAL A 151 6.02 11.70 2.56
C VAL A 151 6.05 11.06 3.95
N LEU A 152 6.17 9.73 3.99
CA LEU A 152 6.37 8.97 5.21
C LEU A 152 7.86 8.66 5.36
N PRO A 153 8.56 9.38 6.25
CA PRO A 153 9.98 9.13 6.47
C PRO A 153 10.19 7.85 7.28
N ALA A 154 11.38 7.27 7.19
CA ALA A 154 11.82 6.27 8.16
C ALA A 154 11.89 6.91 9.57
N PRO A 155 11.76 6.12 10.66
CA PRO A 155 11.85 6.64 12.03
C PRO A 155 13.15 7.40 12.24
N ALA A 156 13.06 8.66 12.70
CA ALA A 156 14.22 9.55 12.81
C ALA A 156 15.18 9.11 13.93
N THR A 157 14.63 8.68 15.07
CA THR A 157 15.44 8.29 16.25
C THR A 157 15.36 6.79 16.53
N LEU A 158 16.37 6.29 17.24
CA LEU A 158 16.41 4.90 17.69
C LEU A 158 15.23 4.59 18.61
N GLU A 159 14.95 5.46 19.55
CA GLU A 159 13.88 5.29 20.54
C GLU A 159 12.51 5.19 19.86
N THR A 160 12.25 6.01 18.85
CA THR A 160 11.00 5.94 18.06
C THR A 160 10.89 4.62 17.34
N GLU A 161 11.97 4.14 16.70
CA GLU A 161 11.96 2.88 15.97
C GLU A 161 11.78 1.67 16.92
N VAL A 162 12.49 1.67 18.07
CA VAL A 162 12.32 0.66 19.13
C VAL A 162 10.87 0.63 19.63
N SER A 163 10.28 1.79 19.88
CA SER A 163 8.87 1.88 20.32
C SER A 163 7.91 1.29 19.30
N ILE A 164 8.10 1.59 18.00
CA ILE A 164 7.30 1.03 16.91
C ILE A 164 7.44 -0.50 16.87
N VAL A 165 8.68 -1.01 16.90
CA VAL A 165 8.95 -2.46 16.84
C VAL A 165 8.33 -3.16 18.04
N THR A 166 8.54 -2.65 19.25
CA THR A 166 7.99 -3.23 20.50
C THR A 166 6.47 -3.34 20.42
N LYS A 167 5.80 -2.24 20.05
CA LYS A 167 4.34 -2.22 19.93
C LYS A 167 3.83 -3.21 18.89
N ARG A 168 4.43 -3.23 17.69
CA ARG A 168 3.99 -4.12 16.61
C ARG A 168 4.26 -5.59 16.90
N VAL A 169 5.39 -5.92 17.52
CA VAL A 169 5.70 -7.30 17.96
C VAL A 169 4.67 -7.77 18.99
N ALA A 170 4.33 -6.92 19.96
CA ALA A 170 3.32 -7.25 20.97
C ALA A 170 1.92 -7.46 20.32
N GLU A 171 1.50 -6.59 19.40
CA GLU A 171 0.23 -6.74 18.67
C GLU A 171 0.19 -8.04 17.85
N ILE A 172 1.26 -8.36 17.11
CA ILE A 172 1.35 -9.58 16.31
C ILE A 172 1.34 -10.82 17.24
N SER A 173 2.13 -10.80 18.30
CA SER A 173 2.18 -11.88 19.28
C SER A 173 0.79 -12.18 19.87
N ASN A 174 0.04 -11.15 20.23
CA ASN A 174 -1.32 -11.29 20.75
C ASN A 174 -2.29 -11.82 19.69
N ASN A 175 -2.26 -11.29 18.48
CA ASN A 175 -3.16 -11.70 17.39
C ASN A 175 -2.96 -13.16 16.97
N TYR A 176 -1.71 -13.59 16.89
CA TYR A 176 -1.37 -14.97 16.53
C TYR A 176 -1.22 -15.91 17.74
N LYS A 177 -1.41 -15.39 18.95
CA LYS A 177 -1.28 -16.16 20.22
C LYS A 177 0.05 -16.91 20.31
N LEU A 178 1.15 -16.22 19.99
CA LEU A 178 2.48 -16.80 20.07
C LEU A 178 2.79 -17.21 21.52
N LYS A 179 3.33 -18.42 21.72
CA LYS A 179 3.61 -18.98 23.05
C LYS A 179 4.87 -18.43 23.68
N ALA A 180 5.82 -17.97 22.87
CA ALA A 180 7.07 -17.41 23.38
C ALA A 180 6.84 -16.10 24.10
N ALA A 181 7.60 -15.84 25.15
CA ALA A 181 7.60 -14.56 25.85
C ALA A 181 8.08 -13.44 24.91
N LEU A 182 7.56 -12.22 25.14
CA LEU A 182 8.06 -11.04 24.43
C LEU A 182 9.54 -10.83 24.74
N PRO A 183 10.37 -10.47 23.76
CA PRO A 183 11.78 -10.14 23.99
C PRO A 183 11.91 -8.94 24.93
N SER A 184 13.03 -8.88 25.67
CA SER A 184 13.33 -7.70 26.50
C SER A 184 13.53 -6.47 25.60
N ASN A 185 13.26 -5.28 26.15
CA ASN A 185 13.52 -4.02 25.45
C ASN A 185 14.98 -3.90 24.98
N GLU A 186 15.93 -4.39 25.77
CA GLU A 186 17.35 -4.40 25.43
C GLU A 186 17.63 -5.28 24.20
N ALA A 187 16.97 -6.44 24.07
CA ALA A 187 17.10 -7.31 22.91
C ALA A 187 16.51 -6.66 21.64
N ILE A 188 15.36 -6.02 21.75
CA ILE A 188 14.73 -5.29 20.64
C ILE A 188 15.64 -4.13 20.23
N GLU A 189 16.16 -3.34 21.19
CA GLU A 189 17.05 -2.22 20.91
C GLU A 189 18.31 -2.64 20.17
N LYS A 190 18.95 -3.74 20.57
CA LYS A 190 20.11 -4.30 19.89
C LYS A 190 19.79 -4.67 18.43
N ILE A 191 18.66 -5.35 18.19
CA ILE A 191 18.23 -5.72 16.84
C ILE A 191 17.99 -4.48 16.00
N VAL A 192 17.23 -3.51 16.50
CA VAL A 192 16.93 -2.27 15.79
C VAL A 192 18.21 -1.49 15.48
N THR A 193 19.15 -1.43 16.43
CA THR A 193 20.46 -0.80 16.25
C THR A 193 21.23 -1.44 15.07
N ILE A 194 21.31 -2.76 15.04
CA ILE A 194 21.96 -3.48 13.94
C ILE A 194 21.31 -3.14 12.60
N PHE A 195 19.96 -3.13 12.54
CA PHE A 195 19.22 -2.79 11.32
C PHE A 195 19.47 -1.34 10.87
N ARG A 196 19.56 -0.40 11.79
CA ARG A 196 19.90 1.00 11.50
C ARG A 196 21.31 1.16 10.96
N GLU A 197 22.28 0.52 11.59
CA GLU A 197 23.69 0.53 11.18
C GLU A 197 23.87 -0.07 9.78
N LEU A 198 23.25 -1.21 9.51
CA LEU A 198 23.28 -1.84 8.19
C LEU A 198 22.61 -0.96 7.12
N ARG A 199 21.52 -0.29 7.45
CA ARG A 199 20.82 0.66 6.56
C ARG A 199 21.68 1.88 6.27
N LYS A 200 22.37 2.42 7.30
CA LYS A 200 23.28 3.56 7.17
C LYS A 200 24.59 3.20 6.47
N GLY A 201 24.97 1.93 6.48
CA GLY A 201 26.27 1.46 5.96
C GLY A 201 27.45 1.83 6.85
N ALA A 202 27.21 2.16 8.12
CA ALA A 202 28.21 2.52 9.12
C ALA A 202 27.68 2.23 10.52
N THR A 203 28.58 1.99 11.47
CA THR A 203 28.23 1.90 12.91
C THR A 203 27.70 3.22 13.42
N LEU A 204 26.93 3.21 14.52
CA LEU A 204 26.34 4.43 15.12
C LEU A 204 27.42 5.45 15.53
N ASP A 205 28.59 5.00 15.95
CA ASP A 205 29.76 5.82 16.29
C ASP A 205 30.58 6.28 15.07
N GLU A 206 30.14 5.91 13.84
CA GLU A 206 30.77 6.24 12.56
C GLU A 206 32.21 5.77 12.37
N LYS A 207 32.71 4.92 13.27
CA LYS A 207 34.13 4.44 13.22
C LYS A 207 34.34 3.34 12.19
N GLN A 208 33.31 2.56 11.87
CA GLN A 208 33.43 1.43 10.94
C GLN A 208 32.40 1.57 9.82
N LYS A 209 32.87 1.39 8.57
CA LYS A 209 31.97 1.24 7.41
C LYS A 209 31.49 -0.20 7.34
N LEU A 210 30.18 -0.37 7.20
CA LEU A 210 29.55 -1.66 7.02
C LEU A 210 29.16 -1.83 5.55
N LYS A 211 29.26 -3.06 5.05
CA LYS A 211 28.74 -3.38 3.72
C LYS A 211 27.21 -3.42 3.84
N SER A 212 26.54 -2.45 3.22
CA SER A 212 25.09 -2.48 3.13
C SER A 212 24.65 -3.71 2.34
N PRO A 213 23.69 -4.48 2.84
CA PRO A 213 23.12 -5.60 2.09
C PRO A 213 22.49 -5.13 0.78
N SER A 214 22.38 -6.01 -0.18
CA SER A 214 21.73 -5.73 -1.47
C SER A 214 20.21 -5.58 -1.37
N GLY A 215 19.61 -5.99 -0.24
CA GLY A 215 18.18 -5.87 0.05
C GLY A 215 17.86 -4.65 0.92
N VAL A 216 16.59 -4.28 0.91
CA VAL A 216 16.08 -3.24 1.79
C VAL A 216 16.09 -3.75 3.23
N ILE A 217 16.67 -2.99 4.13
CA ILE A 217 16.64 -3.25 5.58
C ILE A 217 15.73 -2.22 6.23
N SER A 218 14.49 -2.61 6.46
CA SER A 218 13.47 -1.73 7.00
C SER A 218 13.06 -2.13 8.42
N THR A 219 12.32 -1.25 9.08
CA THR A 219 11.68 -1.55 10.37
C THR A 219 10.74 -2.76 10.29
N ALA A 220 10.12 -2.99 9.11
CA ALA A 220 9.23 -4.14 8.90
C ALA A 220 10.00 -5.48 8.95
N GLU A 221 11.22 -5.54 8.40
CA GLU A 221 12.05 -6.75 8.50
C GLU A 221 12.52 -7.01 9.93
N ALA A 222 12.81 -5.96 10.73
CA ALA A 222 13.15 -6.12 12.14
C ALA A 222 11.97 -6.73 12.92
N ILE A 223 10.74 -6.25 12.68
CA ILE A 223 9.51 -6.82 13.25
C ILE A 223 9.35 -8.28 12.82
N SER A 224 9.52 -8.58 11.54
CA SER A 224 9.40 -9.94 10.99
C SER A 224 10.43 -10.90 11.58
N LEU A 225 11.68 -10.46 11.72
CA LEU A 225 12.74 -11.26 12.33
C LEU A 225 12.36 -11.65 13.76
N ILE A 226 11.93 -10.68 14.57
CA ILE A 226 11.58 -10.93 15.97
C ILE A 226 10.36 -11.85 16.07
N THR A 227 9.29 -11.58 15.34
CA THR A 227 8.05 -12.39 15.41
C THR A 227 8.27 -13.81 14.90
N ASN A 228 9.05 -14.01 13.84
CA ASN A 228 9.41 -15.34 13.35
C ASN A 228 10.28 -16.09 14.36
N SER A 229 11.23 -15.43 15.02
CA SER A 229 12.03 -16.02 16.08
C SER A 229 11.16 -16.47 17.28
N MET A 230 10.17 -15.66 17.66
CA MET A 230 9.21 -16.01 18.70
C MET A 230 8.33 -17.21 18.29
N ALA A 231 7.86 -17.24 17.04
CA ALA A 231 7.07 -18.36 16.53
C ALA A 231 7.86 -19.66 16.57
N LEU A 232 9.12 -19.64 16.15
CA LEU A 232 10.03 -20.81 16.22
C LEU A 232 10.26 -21.24 17.66
N ALA A 233 10.60 -20.33 18.57
CA ALA A 233 10.84 -20.65 19.97
C ALA A 233 9.62 -21.21 20.71
N GLY A 234 8.41 -20.84 20.29
CA GLY A 234 7.17 -21.37 20.84
C GLY A 234 6.73 -22.70 20.24
N SER A 235 7.42 -23.21 19.23
CA SER A 235 7.11 -24.47 18.54
C SER A 235 7.96 -25.63 19.03
N PHE A 236 9.00 -25.36 19.79
CA PHE A 236 9.87 -26.32 20.46
C PHE A 236 9.77 -26.16 21.98
#